data_b85e5921a58a792a6951ea4cda8b2118
#
_entry.id   b85e5921a58a792a6951ea4cda8b2118
#
_cell.length_a   1.000
_cell.length_b   1.000
_cell.length_c   1.000
_cell.angle_alpha   90.00
_cell.angle_beta   90.00
_cell.angle_gamma   90.00
#
_symmetry.space_group_name_H-M   'P 1'
#
loop_
_entity.id
_entity.type
_entity.pdbx_description
1 polymer ?
#
loop_
_entity_poly.entity_id
_entity_poly.type
_entity_poly.pdbx_seq_one_letter_code
_entity_poly.pdbx_strand_id
1 'polypeptide(L)'
;MAPSYTVVNMIRCFLVINNFGKPRLMKFYERLSNEERQRVIESAYGLVSKRLDDLCNFVEDDSLFGGETQLIYRHFATLYFIVICDKAESELGILDLIQVYVETLDKSFENVCELDIIFNQQKAGLILDQMVTGGLVLETNSQEIVSK
;
A
#
# COMPACT_ATOMS: atom_id res chain seq x y z
N MET A 1 20.79 25.41 -1.21
CA MET A 1 19.81 25.31 -2.27
C MET A 1 19.23 23.90 -2.36
N ALA A 2 17.97 23.82 -2.48
CA ALA A 2 17.34 22.53 -2.59
C ALA A 2 17.62 21.92 -3.98
N PRO A 3 18.10 20.69 -4.02
CA PRO A 3 18.31 20.04 -5.31
C PRO A 3 16.99 19.75 -6.00
N SER A 4 17.07 19.45 -7.29
CA SER A 4 15.88 19.16 -8.08
C SER A 4 15.10 17.96 -7.58
N TYR A 5 15.73 17.04 -6.88
CA TYR A 5 15.05 15.87 -6.36
C TYR A 5 14.15 16.16 -5.15
N THR A 6 14.12 17.40 -4.67
CA THR A 6 13.18 17.74 -3.60
C THR A 6 11.74 17.65 -4.08
N VAL A 7 11.52 17.61 -5.38
CA VAL A 7 10.20 17.40 -5.95
C VAL A 7 10.06 15.91 -6.25
N VAL A 8 10.09 15.10 -5.22
CA VAL A 8 9.97 13.66 -5.36
C VAL A 8 8.56 13.23 -5.03
N ASN A 9 7.97 12.45 -5.93
CA ASN A 9 6.66 11.87 -5.69
C ASN A 9 6.79 10.80 -4.62
N MET A 10 5.79 10.69 -3.77
CA MET A 10 5.87 9.82 -2.60
C MET A 10 4.60 9.03 -2.39
N ILE A 11 4.81 7.84 -1.86
CA ILE A 11 3.74 7.06 -1.28
C ILE A 11 3.49 7.61 0.13
N ARG A 12 2.23 7.85 0.46
CA ARG A 12 1.83 8.37 1.76
C ARG A 12 1.58 7.27 2.75
N CYS A 13 0.97 6.18 2.31
CA CYS A 13 0.78 5.02 3.16
C CYS A 13 0.56 3.77 2.32
N PHE A 14 0.79 2.63 2.95
CA PHE A 14 0.53 1.31 2.37
C PHE A 14 -0.30 0.54 3.40
N LEU A 15 -1.47 0.07 3.00
CA LEU A 15 -2.41 -0.60 3.89
C LEU A 15 -2.78 -1.97 3.34
N VAL A 16 -2.92 -2.94 4.23
CA VAL A 16 -3.54 -4.22 3.90
C VAL A 16 -4.73 -4.37 4.82
N ILE A 17 -5.92 -4.40 4.24
CA ILE A 17 -7.19 -4.40 4.99
C ILE A 17 -8.04 -5.57 4.51
N ASN A 18 -8.70 -6.26 5.45
CA ASN A 18 -9.55 -7.39 5.05
C ASN A 18 -10.92 -6.93 4.56
N ASN A 19 -11.76 -7.88 4.15
CA ASN A 19 -13.09 -7.61 3.62
C ASN A 19 -14.04 -6.96 4.63
N PHE A 20 -13.69 -6.97 5.91
CA PHE A 20 -14.52 -6.39 6.95
C PHE A 20 -13.97 -5.05 7.45
N GLY A 21 -12.95 -4.53 6.79
CA GLY A 21 -12.38 -3.25 7.15
C GLY A 21 -11.32 -3.31 8.23
N LYS A 22 -10.88 -4.48 8.63
CA LYS A 22 -9.85 -4.62 9.66
C LYS A 22 -8.46 -4.52 9.03
N PRO A 23 -7.62 -3.58 9.49
CA PRO A 23 -6.26 -3.49 8.97
C PRO A 23 -5.42 -4.66 9.47
N ARG A 24 -4.66 -5.25 8.56
CA ARG A 24 -3.73 -6.33 8.88
C ARG A 24 -2.29 -5.91 8.79
N LEU A 25 -2.03 -4.84 8.00
CA LEU A 25 -0.72 -4.22 7.94
C LEU A 25 -0.94 -2.74 7.65
N MET A 26 -0.17 -1.89 8.32
CA MET A 26 -0.25 -0.45 8.12
C MET A 26 1.16 0.13 8.10
N LYS A 27 1.47 0.86 7.04
CA LYS A 27 2.72 1.62 6.97
C LYS A 27 2.36 3.05 6.56
N PHE A 28 2.56 3.97 7.47
CA PHE A 28 2.35 5.39 7.22
C PHE A 28 3.71 6.05 7.11
N TYR A 29 3.94 6.77 6.02
CA TYR A 29 5.23 7.42 5.77
C TYR A 29 5.20 8.89 6.16
N GLU A 30 4.12 9.30 6.84
CA GLU A 30 3.98 10.62 7.43
C GLU A 30 3.61 10.48 8.90
N ARG A 31 3.89 11.52 9.66
CA ARG A 31 3.48 11.54 11.05
C ARG A 31 2.01 11.87 11.13
N LEU A 32 1.23 10.94 11.65
CA LEU A 32 -0.20 11.12 11.86
C LEU A 32 -0.53 10.66 13.28
N SER A 33 -1.51 11.32 13.88
CA SER A 33 -2.06 10.86 15.15
C SER A 33 -2.81 9.55 14.95
N ASN A 34 -3.09 8.84 16.02
CA ASN A 34 -3.86 7.60 15.93
C ASN A 34 -5.25 7.86 15.36
N GLU A 35 -5.85 8.99 15.68
CA GLU A 35 -7.15 9.36 15.14
C GLU A 35 -7.09 9.61 13.64
N GLU A 36 -6.05 10.29 13.18
CA GLU A 36 -5.86 10.54 11.76
C GLU A 36 -5.62 9.26 10.99
N ARG A 37 -4.82 8.35 11.53
CA ARG A 37 -4.59 7.05 10.92
C ARG A 37 -5.87 6.27 10.78
N GLN A 38 -6.68 6.26 11.85
CA GLN A 38 -7.96 5.56 11.83
C GLN A 38 -8.90 6.12 10.78
N ARG A 39 -8.94 7.45 10.64
CA ARG A 39 -9.77 8.08 9.62
C ARG A 39 -9.32 7.71 8.21
N VAL A 40 -8.01 7.66 7.98
CA VAL A 40 -7.49 7.25 6.67
C VAL A 40 -7.89 5.82 6.36
N ILE A 41 -7.73 4.92 7.33
CA ILE A 41 -8.10 3.51 7.15
C ILE A 41 -9.58 3.37 6.83
N GLU A 42 -10.44 4.05 7.58
CA GLU A 42 -11.88 3.97 7.37
C GLU A 42 -12.29 4.56 6.03
N SER A 43 -11.68 5.67 5.66
CA SER A 43 -11.98 6.31 4.37
C SER A 43 -11.51 5.44 3.22
N ALA A 44 -10.31 4.87 3.32
CA ALA A 44 -9.78 4.01 2.27
C ALA A 44 -10.65 2.77 2.09
N TYR A 45 -11.02 2.14 3.19
CA TYR A 45 -11.90 0.97 3.11
C TYR A 45 -13.25 1.33 2.50
N GLY A 46 -13.81 2.47 2.90
CA GLY A 46 -15.08 2.93 2.33
C GLY A 46 -15.02 3.13 0.82
N LEU A 47 -13.87 3.62 0.33
CA LEU A 47 -13.70 3.82 -1.10
C LEU A 47 -13.57 2.52 -1.88
N VAL A 48 -12.76 1.58 -1.39
CA VAL A 48 -12.49 0.35 -2.15
C VAL A 48 -13.62 -0.66 -2.02
N SER A 49 -14.30 -0.72 -0.87
CA SER A 49 -15.32 -1.72 -0.62
C SER A 49 -16.58 -1.51 -1.45
N LYS A 50 -16.79 -0.31 -1.97
CA LYS A 50 -17.97 0.01 -2.78
C LYS A 50 -17.77 -0.22 -4.26
N ARG A 51 -16.57 -0.60 -4.68
CA ARG A 51 -16.25 -0.73 -6.09
C ARG A 51 -16.38 -2.18 -6.54
N LEU A 52 -16.76 -2.35 -7.79
CA LEU A 52 -16.79 -3.67 -8.41
C LEU A 52 -15.36 -4.05 -8.82
N ASP A 53 -15.07 -5.35 -8.75
CA ASP A 53 -13.72 -5.84 -9.00
C ASP A 53 -13.20 -5.55 -10.41
N ASP A 54 -14.10 -5.48 -11.38
CA ASP A 54 -13.72 -5.25 -12.77
C ASP A 54 -13.69 -3.78 -13.14
N LEU A 55 -13.92 -2.90 -12.19
CA LEU A 55 -13.82 -1.46 -12.43
C LEU A 55 -12.39 -1.00 -12.16
N CYS A 56 -12.21 0.29 -12.23
CA CYS A 56 -10.93 0.93 -12.03
C CYS A 56 -10.33 0.59 -10.66
N ASN A 57 -9.04 0.31 -10.63
CA ASN A 57 -8.30 0.04 -9.40
C ASN A 57 -7.73 1.31 -8.80
N PHE A 58 -8.24 2.45 -9.21
CA PHE A 58 -7.69 3.73 -8.88
C PHE A 58 -8.83 4.69 -8.55
N VAL A 59 -8.66 5.45 -7.48
CA VAL A 59 -9.66 6.41 -7.02
C VAL A 59 -8.95 7.72 -6.69
N GLU A 60 -9.44 8.82 -7.23
CA GLU A 60 -8.97 10.14 -6.83
C GLU A 60 -9.81 10.61 -5.66
N ASP A 61 -9.16 11.05 -4.60
CA ASP A 61 -9.86 11.59 -3.45
C ASP A 61 -8.97 12.62 -2.77
N ASP A 62 -9.39 13.85 -2.84
CA ASP A 62 -8.63 14.96 -2.29
C ASP A 62 -8.84 15.13 -0.79
N SER A 63 -9.71 14.34 -0.18
CA SER A 63 -9.93 14.41 1.26
C SER A 63 -8.85 13.70 2.08
N LEU A 64 -8.09 12.82 1.45
CA LEU A 64 -7.03 12.09 2.14
C LEU A 64 -5.74 12.89 2.09
N PHE A 65 -5.04 12.97 3.22
CA PHE A 65 -3.73 13.63 3.33
C PHE A 65 -3.72 15.08 2.82
N GLY A 66 -4.86 15.76 2.87
CA GLY A 66 -4.92 17.16 2.52
C GLY A 66 -5.01 17.48 1.04
N GLY A 67 -5.25 16.47 0.20
CA GLY A 67 -5.46 16.67 -1.23
C GLY A 67 -4.28 16.26 -2.09
N GLU A 68 -4.50 16.32 -3.39
CA GLU A 68 -3.52 15.96 -4.41
C GLU A 68 -2.97 14.55 -4.27
N THR A 69 -3.80 13.65 -3.76
CA THR A 69 -3.45 12.24 -3.61
C THR A 69 -4.41 11.36 -4.39
N GLN A 70 -3.97 10.15 -4.63
CA GLN A 70 -4.79 9.12 -5.27
C GLN A 70 -4.64 7.83 -4.49
N LEU A 71 -5.68 7.01 -4.57
CA LEU A 71 -5.70 5.70 -3.94
C LEU A 71 -5.66 4.65 -5.04
N ILE A 72 -4.73 3.73 -4.96
CA ILE A 72 -4.57 2.64 -5.91
C ILE A 72 -4.63 1.35 -5.12
N TYR A 73 -5.39 0.37 -5.59
CA TYR A 73 -5.57 -0.84 -4.82
C TYR A 73 -5.72 -2.06 -5.70
N ARG A 74 -5.48 -3.22 -5.10
CA ARG A 74 -5.81 -4.53 -5.67
C ARG A 74 -6.49 -5.36 -4.61
N HIS A 75 -7.47 -6.13 -5.04
CA HIS A 75 -8.16 -7.07 -4.18
C HIS A 75 -7.59 -8.47 -4.46
N PHE A 76 -6.99 -9.06 -3.45
CA PHE A 76 -6.38 -10.38 -3.58
C PHE A 76 -6.87 -11.24 -2.43
N ALA A 77 -7.53 -12.37 -2.74
CA ALA A 77 -8.15 -13.24 -1.74
C ALA A 77 -9.15 -12.44 -0.91
N THR A 78 -8.98 -12.39 0.40
CA THR A 78 -9.86 -11.62 1.29
C THR A 78 -9.28 -10.27 1.67
N LEU A 79 -8.23 -9.83 0.97
CA LEU A 79 -7.47 -8.65 1.36
C LEU A 79 -7.49 -7.59 0.27
N TYR A 80 -7.56 -6.33 0.70
CA TYR A 80 -7.31 -5.18 -0.16
C TYR A 80 -5.90 -4.69 0.14
N PHE A 81 -5.10 -4.59 -0.90
CA PHE A 81 -3.76 -4.00 -0.83
C PHE A 81 -3.88 -2.59 -1.39
N ILE A 82 -3.71 -1.60 -0.53
CA ILE A 82 -4.05 -0.20 -0.82
C ILE A 82 -2.80 0.67 -0.69
N VAL A 83 -2.56 1.49 -1.70
CA VAL A 83 -1.51 2.51 -1.65
C VAL A 83 -2.18 3.87 -1.85
N ILE A 84 -1.88 4.80 -0.95
CA ILE A 84 -2.26 6.20 -1.15
C ILE A 84 -0.98 6.96 -1.42
N CYS A 85 -0.95 7.66 -2.54
CA CYS A 85 0.26 8.33 -3.02
C CYS A 85 -0.09 9.65 -3.68
N ASP A 86 0.94 10.42 -4.02
CA ASP A 86 0.75 11.67 -4.74
C ASP A 86 0.15 11.41 -6.12
N LYS A 87 -0.69 12.33 -6.60
CA LYS A 87 -1.31 12.21 -7.92
C LYS A 87 -0.31 12.11 -9.05
N ALA A 88 0.90 12.61 -8.83
CA ALA A 88 1.94 12.59 -9.85
C ALA A 88 2.60 11.21 -9.99
N GLU A 89 2.35 10.28 -9.06
CA GLU A 89 2.87 8.93 -9.19
C GLU A 89 2.18 8.18 -10.31
N SER A 90 2.91 7.29 -10.97
CA SER A 90 2.35 6.48 -12.04
C SER A 90 1.42 5.41 -11.48
N GLU A 91 0.17 5.40 -11.93
CA GLU A 91 -0.80 4.39 -11.52
C GLU A 91 -0.29 2.99 -11.83
N LEU A 92 0.26 2.81 -13.03
CA LEU A 92 0.75 1.50 -13.45
C LEU A 92 1.96 1.09 -12.62
N GLY A 93 2.84 2.03 -12.30
CA GLY A 93 3.99 1.75 -11.46
C GLY A 93 3.59 1.32 -10.07
N ILE A 94 2.57 1.96 -9.49
CA ILE A 94 2.08 1.60 -8.17
C ILE A 94 1.35 0.25 -8.20
N LEU A 95 0.57 -0.02 -9.24
CA LEU A 95 -0.05 -1.34 -9.39
C LEU A 95 0.99 -2.44 -9.49
N ASP A 96 2.07 -2.16 -10.21
CA ASP A 96 3.18 -3.11 -10.31
C ASP A 96 3.85 -3.33 -8.96
N LEU A 97 4.04 -2.27 -8.19
CA LEU A 97 4.58 -2.37 -6.84
C LEU A 97 3.71 -3.28 -5.97
N ILE A 98 2.41 -3.07 -6.01
CA ILE A 98 1.47 -3.91 -5.24
C ILE A 98 1.58 -5.36 -5.71
N GLN A 99 1.62 -5.58 -7.01
CA GLN A 99 1.71 -6.93 -7.57
C GLN A 99 2.99 -7.63 -7.13
N VAL A 100 4.11 -6.93 -7.17
CA VAL A 100 5.39 -7.48 -6.73
C VAL A 100 5.34 -7.83 -5.25
N TYR A 101 4.72 -6.97 -4.44
CA TYR A 101 4.59 -7.23 -3.00
C TYR A 101 3.75 -8.48 -2.76
N VAL A 102 2.60 -8.59 -3.43
CA VAL A 102 1.73 -9.76 -3.28
C VAL A 102 2.48 -11.03 -3.70
N GLU A 103 3.19 -10.99 -4.82
CA GLU A 103 3.96 -12.14 -5.29
C GLU A 103 5.07 -12.52 -4.31
N THR A 104 5.71 -11.53 -3.74
CA THR A 104 6.78 -11.77 -2.77
C THR A 104 6.22 -12.41 -1.50
N LEU A 105 5.08 -11.93 -1.01
CA LEU A 105 4.41 -12.54 0.13
C LEU A 105 4.00 -13.98 -0.20
N ASP A 106 3.46 -14.18 -1.39
CA ASP A 106 3.00 -15.51 -1.80
C ASP A 106 4.14 -16.52 -1.83
N LYS A 107 5.31 -16.10 -2.29
CA LYS A 107 6.51 -16.95 -2.27
C LYS A 107 7.00 -17.17 -0.86
N SER A 108 6.99 -16.14 -0.03
CA SER A 108 7.52 -16.23 1.34
C SER A 108 6.67 -17.09 2.25
N PHE A 109 5.36 -17.11 2.02
CA PHE A 109 4.42 -17.85 2.87
C PHE A 109 3.79 -19.06 2.18
N GLU A 110 4.23 -19.39 0.97
CA GLU A 110 3.70 -20.52 0.21
C GLU A 110 2.17 -20.50 0.13
N ASN A 111 1.66 -19.61 -0.72
CA ASN A 111 0.24 -19.32 -0.87
C ASN A 111 -0.29 -18.48 0.30
N VAL A 112 0.13 -17.22 0.31
CA VAL A 112 -0.21 -16.30 1.38
C VAL A 112 -1.72 -16.14 1.56
N CYS A 113 -2.15 -16.10 2.81
CA CYS A 113 -3.52 -15.79 3.17
C CYS A 113 -3.53 -14.79 4.33
N GLU A 114 -4.71 -14.35 4.71
CA GLU A 114 -4.85 -13.35 5.77
C GLU A 114 -4.19 -13.79 7.08
N LEU A 115 -4.34 -15.06 7.45
CA LEU A 115 -3.75 -15.58 8.68
C LEU A 115 -2.23 -15.47 8.71
N ASP A 116 -1.60 -15.69 7.56
CA ASP A 116 -0.13 -15.56 7.47
C ASP A 116 0.31 -14.16 7.85
N ILE A 117 -0.41 -13.16 7.39
CA ILE A 117 -0.09 -11.77 7.69
C ILE A 117 -0.35 -11.45 9.15
N ILE A 118 -1.47 -11.93 9.70
CA ILE A 118 -1.82 -11.72 11.10
C ILE A 118 -0.70 -12.27 12.02
N PHE A 119 -0.25 -13.48 11.76
CA PHE A 119 0.75 -14.12 12.62
C PHE A 119 2.19 -13.71 12.32
N ASN A 120 2.42 -13.05 11.20
CA ASN A 120 3.78 -12.68 10.75
C ASN A 120 3.83 -11.23 10.28
N GLN A 121 3.18 -10.33 11.02
CA GLN A 121 3.13 -8.90 10.64
C GLN A 121 4.52 -8.31 10.49
N GLN A 122 5.44 -8.69 11.36
CA GLN A 122 6.79 -8.16 11.29
C GLN A 122 7.49 -8.56 10.00
N LYS A 123 7.38 -9.83 9.62
CA LYS A 123 7.98 -10.31 8.38
C LYS A 123 7.36 -9.63 7.16
N ALA A 124 6.04 -9.54 7.13
CA ALA A 124 5.34 -8.88 6.03
C ALA A 124 5.74 -7.41 5.94
N GLY A 125 5.89 -6.74 7.08
CA GLY A 125 6.33 -5.35 7.12
C GLY A 125 7.77 -5.18 6.65
N LEU A 126 8.66 -6.10 7.03
CA LEU A 126 10.06 -6.05 6.60
C LEU A 126 10.19 -6.25 5.10
N ILE A 127 9.40 -7.14 4.51
CA ILE A 127 9.40 -7.33 3.07
C ILE A 127 8.98 -6.03 2.38
N LEU A 128 7.93 -5.38 2.89
CA LEU A 128 7.49 -4.11 2.33
C LEU A 128 8.59 -3.05 2.47
N ASP A 129 9.29 -3.02 3.59
CA ASP A 129 10.35 -2.04 3.82
C ASP A 129 11.50 -2.18 2.83
N GLN A 130 11.70 -3.37 2.28
CA GLN A 130 12.72 -3.57 1.24
C GLN A 130 12.29 -2.94 -0.08
N MET A 131 11.00 -2.75 -0.29
CA MET A 131 10.46 -2.18 -1.51
C MET A 131 10.24 -0.68 -1.40
N VAL A 132 9.88 -0.20 -0.21
CA VAL A 132 9.53 1.20 0.02
C VAL A 132 10.19 1.69 1.30
N THR A 133 10.89 2.81 1.21
CA THR A 133 11.51 3.44 2.37
C THR A 133 11.11 4.91 2.39
N GLY A 134 10.47 5.33 3.49
CA GLY A 134 10.04 6.71 3.63
C GLY A 134 9.11 7.20 2.55
N GLY A 135 8.40 6.28 1.89
CA GLY A 135 7.49 6.61 0.80
C GLY A 135 8.12 6.52 -0.59
N LEU A 136 9.40 6.16 -0.67
CA LEU A 136 10.11 6.03 -1.95
C LEU A 136 10.23 4.57 -2.33
N VAL A 137 9.90 4.26 -3.58
CA VAL A 137 9.99 2.90 -4.10
C VAL A 137 11.45 2.55 -4.35
N LEU A 138 11.90 1.43 -3.79
CA LEU A 138 13.30 1.01 -3.87
C LEU A 138 13.51 -0.16 -4.80
N GLU A 139 12.71 -1.21 -4.64
CA GLU A 139 12.96 -2.48 -5.30
C GLU A 139 11.67 -3.10 -5.78
N THR A 140 11.66 -3.54 -7.03
CA THR A 140 10.48 -4.18 -7.62
C THR A 140 10.75 -5.62 -8.07
N ASN A 141 11.95 -6.13 -7.81
CA ASN A 141 12.31 -7.51 -8.18
C ASN A 141 12.04 -8.44 -7.00
N SER A 142 11.00 -9.25 -7.11
CA SER A 142 10.58 -10.10 -6.00
C SER A 142 11.63 -11.14 -5.59
N GLN A 143 12.44 -11.60 -6.54
CA GLN A 143 13.47 -12.58 -6.21
C GLN A 143 14.59 -11.96 -5.37
N GLU A 144 14.99 -10.75 -5.72
CA GLU A 144 16.01 -10.05 -4.94
C GLU A 144 15.50 -9.70 -3.55
N ILE A 145 14.23 -9.33 -3.44
CA ILE A 145 13.64 -9.02 -2.14
C ILE A 145 13.65 -10.26 -1.24
N VAL A 146 13.20 -11.39 -1.77
CA VAL A 146 13.15 -12.62 -0.97
C VAL A 146 14.52 -13.08 -0.57
N SER A 147 15.51 -12.94 -1.44
CA SER A 147 16.88 -13.43 -1.16
C SER A 147 17.61 -12.56 -0.14
N LYS A 148 17.14 -11.41 0.15
CA LYS A 148 17.72 -10.54 1.17
C LYS A 148 17.14 -10.87 2.54
#